data_e814062d69e732f6986e04cddd410132
#
_entry.id   e814062d69e732f6986e04cddd410132
#
_cell.length_a   1.000
_cell.length_b   1.000
_cell.length_c   1.000
_cell.angle_alpha   90.00
_cell.angle_beta   90.00
_cell.angle_gamma   90.00
#
_symmetry.space_group_name_H-M   'P 1'
#
loop_
_entity.id
_entity.type
_entity.pdbx_description
1 polymer ?
#
loop_
_entity_poly.entity_id
_entity_poly.type
_entity_poly.pdbx_seq_one_letter_code
_entity_poly.pdbx_strand_id
1 'polypeptide(L)'
;MSFKIDTREVNGVTVASCHGRIVFGDESTYLREHLKQILSSSRKVILDLSEVSYIDSGGLGTLVGVYSSARAAGADVKLTGLNQRIKDVLQITKLVTVFEVYDTEQQAITAFGGGHK
;
A
#
# COMPACT_ATOMS: atom_id res chain seq x y z
N MET A 1 5.06 -5.16 -19.04
CA MET A 1 4.15 -4.62 -18.05
C MET A 1 4.65 -3.26 -17.57
N SER A 2 3.76 -2.38 -17.20
CA SER A 2 4.13 -1.01 -16.90
C SER A 2 4.13 -0.68 -15.41
N PHE A 3 3.80 -1.64 -14.57
CA PHE A 3 3.71 -1.41 -13.12
C PHE A 3 5.10 -1.55 -12.48
N LYS A 4 5.42 -0.63 -11.59
CA LYS A 4 6.68 -0.75 -10.87
C LYS A 4 6.56 -0.13 -9.48
N ILE A 5 7.46 -0.53 -8.58
CA ILE A 5 7.49 -0.06 -7.20
C ILE A 5 8.90 0.45 -6.91
N ASP A 6 8.97 1.67 -6.37
CA ASP A 6 10.21 2.24 -5.87
C ASP A 6 10.11 2.33 -4.36
N THR A 7 11.18 1.98 -3.64
CA THR A 7 11.17 2.02 -2.18
C THR A 7 12.20 2.98 -1.65
N ARG A 8 11.89 3.60 -0.51
CA ARG A 8 12.84 4.41 0.24
C ARG A 8 12.46 4.34 1.71
N GLU A 9 13.37 4.71 2.57
CA GLU A 9 13.13 4.67 4.00
C GLU A 9 13.10 6.08 4.57
N VAL A 10 12.09 6.37 5.40
CA VAL A 10 11.90 7.67 6.04
C VAL A 10 11.54 7.42 7.50
N ASN A 11 12.41 7.83 8.42
CA ASN A 11 12.16 7.73 9.85
C ASN A 11 11.79 6.31 10.30
N GLY A 12 12.46 5.31 9.73
CA GLY A 12 12.22 3.92 10.08
C GLY A 12 11.02 3.31 9.41
N VAL A 13 10.37 4.04 8.49
CA VAL A 13 9.21 3.56 7.75
C VAL A 13 9.63 3.33 6.30
N THR A 14 9.27 2.19 5.75
CA THR A 14 9.53 1.92 4.34
C THR A 14 8.36 2.45 3.50
N VAL A 15 8.67 3.35 2.58
CA VAL A 15 7.66 3.90 1.67
C VAL A 15 7.83 3.24 0.32
N ALA A 16 6.80 2.57 -0.14
CA ALA A 16 6.78 1.90 -1.44
C ALA A 16 5.87 2.68 -2.38
N SER A 17 6.48 3.41 -3.30
CA SER A 17 5.75 4.21 -4.28
C SER A 17 5.42 3.35 -5.49
N CYS A 18 4.14 3.17 -5.74
CA CYS A 18 3.65 2.31 -6.82
C CYS A 18 3.28 3.17 -8.04
N HIS A 19 3.62 2.67 -9.22
CA HIS A 19 3.38 3.40 -10.49
C HIS A 19 2.69 2.48 -11.47
N GLY A 20 1.55 2.90 -12.00
CA GLY A 20 0.86 2.16 -13.03
C GLY A 20 -0.52 1.71 -12.59
N ARG A 21 -0.90 0.51 -12.98
CA ARG A 21 -2.20 -0.06 -12.63
C ARG A 21 -2.01 -1.33 -11.83
N ILE A 22 -2.80 -1.50 -10.79
CA ILE A 22 -2.76 -2.72 -9.99
C ILE A 22 -3.91 -3.59 -10.45
N VAL A 23 -3.63 -4.47 -11.38
CA VAL A 23 -4.66 -5.32 -12.00
C VAL A 23 -4.26 -6.78 -11.86
N PHE A 24 -5.22 -7.65 -12.08
CA PHE A 24 -5.02 -9.08 -12.01
C PHE A 24 -3.91 -9.50 -12.99
N GLY A 25 -3.08 -10.45 -12.59
CA GLY A 25 -2.04 -11.00 -13.46
C GLY A 25 -0.67 -10.56 -12.99
N ASP A 26 0.19 -10.19 -13.95
CA ASP A 26 1.59 -9.88 -13.67
C ASP A 26 1.76 -8.74 -12.67
N GLU A 27 0.93 -7.72 -12.79
CA GLU A 27 1.01 -6.56 -11.90
C GLU A 27 0.72 -6.96 -10.46
N SER A 28 -0.33 -7.75 -10.24
CA SER A 28 -0.67 -8.22 -8.90
C SER A 28 0.40 -9.14 -8.34
N THR A 29 0.95 -10.01 -9.18
CA THR A 29 2.03 -10.90 -8.76
C THR A 29 3.27 -10.09 -8.36
N TYR A 30 3.61 -9.10 -9.16
CA TYR A 30 4.77 -8.24 -8.89
C TYR A 30 4.57 -7.50 -7.55
N LEU A 31 3.39 -6.95 -7.33
CA LEU A 31 3.09 -6.26 -6.08
C LEU A 31 3.24 -7.19 -4.90
N ARG A 32 2.62 -8.35 -4.97
CA ARG A 32 2.66 -9.32 -3.87
C ARG A 32 4.08 -9.75 -3.55
N GLU A 33 4.87 -10.10 -4.56
CA GLU A 33 6.23 -10.56 -4.35
C GLU A 33 7.12 -9.46 -3.79
N HIS A 34 6.95 -8.26 -4.31
CA HIS A 34 7.76 -7.13 -3.87
C HIS A 34 7.44 -6.75 -2.42
N LEU A 35 6.16 -6.73 -2.07
CA LEU A 35 5.75 -6.42 -0.70
C LEU A 35 6.16 -7.52 0.27
N LYS A 36 6.11 -8.76 -0.16
CA LYS A 36 6.59 -9.86 0.66
C LYS A 36 8.06 -9.67 1.01
N GLN A 37 8.85 -9.23 0.03
CA GLN A 37 10.27 -8.99 0.25
C GLN A 37 10.48 -7.82 1.21
N ILE A 38 9.72 -6.74 1.04
CA ILE A 38 9.81 -5.58 1.92
C ILE A 38 9.46 -5.98 3.36
N LEU A 39 8.40 -6.76 3.52
CA LEU A 39 7.91 -7.16 4.83
C LEU A 39 8.83 -8.13 5.54
N SER A 40 9.77 -8.74 4.82
CA SER A 40 10.76 -9.62 5.46
C SER A 40 11.72 -8.83 6.34
N SER A 41 11.83 -7.51 6.13
CA SER A 41 12.78 -6.69 6.89
C SER A 41 12.16 -5.43 7.47
N SER A 42 10.89 -5.13 7.19
CA SER A 42 10.27 -3.90 7.66
C SER A 42 8.93 -4.20 8.32
N ARG A 43 8.68 -3.55 9.45
CA ARG A 43 7.40 -3.67 10.17
C ARG A 43 6.47 -2.50 9.92
N LYS A 44 6.97 -1.43 9.31
CA LYS A 44 6.21 -0.21 9.08
C LYS A 44 6.31 0.13 7.61
N VAL A 45 5.21 -0.05 6.88
CA VAL A 45 5.21 0.13 5.43
C VAL A 45 4.09 1.06 5.03
N ILE A 46 4.40 1.98 4.12
CA ILE A 46 3.41 2.85 3.49
C ILE A 46 3.40 2.53 2.01
N LEU A 47 2.21 2.28 1.47
CA LEU A 47 2.03 2.17 0.02
C LEU A 47 1.54 3.52 -0.48
N ASP A 48 2.36 4.17 -1.27
CA ASP A 48 2.00 5.44 -1.88
C ASP A 48 1.40 5.13 -3.26
N LEU A 49 0.11 5.38 -3.39
CA LEU A 49 -0.64 5.04 -4.61
C LEU A 49 -0.93 6.28 -5.46
N SER A 50 -0.22 7.39 -5.22
CA SER A 50 -0.48 8.63 -5.95
C SER A 50 -0.24 8.51 -7.45
N GLU A 51 0.61 7.56 -7.87
CA GLU A 51 0.89 7.31 -9.29
C GLU A 51 0.18 6.06 -9.80
N VAL A 52 -0.79 5.54 -9.05
CA VAL A 52 -1.60 4.41 -9.47
C VAL A 52 -2.90 4.95 -10.05
N SER A 53 -3.15 4.66 -11.32
CA SER A 53 -4.32 5.20 -12.02
C SER A 53 -5.56 4.33 -11.85
N TYR A 54 -5.39 3.04 -11.55
CA TYR A 54 -6.53 2.13 -11.57
C TYR A 54 -6.22 0.85 -10.78
N ILE A 55 -7.26 0.32 -10.14
CA ILE A 55 -7.18 -0.98 -9.45
C ILE A 55 -8.42 -1.77 -9.85
N ASP A 56 -8.25 -3.02 -10.31
CA ASP A 56 -9.38 -3.90 -10.54
C ASP A 56 -9.61 -4.81 -9.34
N SER A 57 -10.60 -5.68 -9.42
CA SER A 57 -10.94 -6.55 -8.29
C SER A 57 -9.81 -7.51 -7.93
N GLY A 58 -9.05 -7.96 -8.93
CA GLY A 58 -7.89 -8.82 -8.67
C GLY A 58 -6.79 -8.07 -7.94
N GLY A 59 -6.53 -6.84 -8.36
CA GLY A 59 -5.54 -5.99 -7.68
C GLY A 59 -5.98 -5.64 -6.27
N LEU A 60 -7.27 -5.36 -6.10
CA LEU A 60 -7.81 -5.06 -4.78
C LEU A 60 -7.65 -6.25 -3.85
N GLY A 61 -7.95 -7.46 -4.35
CA GLY A 61 -7.74 -8.68 -3.57
C GLY A 61 -6.30 -8.87 -3.16
N THR A 62 -5.37 -8.50 -4.04
CA THR A 62 -3.95 -8.57 -3.74
C THR A 62 -3.59 -7.61 -2.61
N LEU A 63 -4.12 -6.39 -2.64
CA LEU A 63 -3.87 -5.43 -1.54
C LEU A 63 -4.39 -5.95 -0.21
N VAL A 64 -5.58 -6.53 -0.21
CA VAL A 64 -6.16 -7.11 1.00
C VAL A 64 -5.28 -8.24 1.51
N GLY A 65 -4.82 -9.10 0.61
CA GLY A 65 -3.96 -10.23 0.98
C GLY A 65 -2.64 -9.76 1.57
N VAL A 66 -2.03 -8.74 0.97
CA VAL A 66 -0.79 -8.16 1.48
C VAL A 66 -1.00 -7.57 2.88
N TYR A 67 -2.10 -6.84 3.05
CA TYR A 67 -2.41 -6.24 4.35
C TYR A 67 -2.58 -7.31 5.42
N SER A 68 -3.34 -8.37 5.11
CA SER A 68 -3.59 -9.45 6.05
C SER A 68 -2.30 -10.18 6.42
N SER A 69 -1.46 -10.45 5.42
CA SER A 69 -0.17 -11.12 5.66
C SER A 69 0.73 -10.26 6.53
N ALA A 70 0.74 -8.95 6.30
CA ALA A 70 1.54 -8.04 7.09
C ALA A 70 1.10 -8.06 8.56
N ARG A 71 -0.20 -7.98 8.80
CA ARG A 71 -0.72 -7.99 10.16
C ARG A 71 -0.39 -9.29 10.86
N ALA A 72 -0.51 -10.42 10.17
CA ALA A 72 -0.20 -11.72 10.74
C ALA A 72 1.28 -11.82 11.11
N ALA A 73 2.14 -11.10 10.41
CA ALA A 73 3.58 -11.11 10.66
C ALA A 73 4.02 -10.03 11.66
N GLY A 74 3.08 -9.29 12.23
CA GLY A 74 3.40 -8.24 13.19
C GLY A 74 3.81 -6.93 12.56
N ALA A 75 3.53 -6.75 11.27
CA ALA A 75 3.81 -5.52 10.55
C ALA A 75 2.51 -4.78 10.27
N ASP A 76 2.61 -3.56 9.78
CA ASP A 76 1.45 -2.76 9.42
C ASP A 76 1.70 -2.05 8.11
N VAL A 77 0.65 -1.97 7.29
CA VAL A 77 0.72 -1.32 5.98
C VAL A 77 -0.36 -0.24 5.93
N LYS A 78 0.07 1.00 5.67
CA LYS A 78 -0.85 2.12 5.53
C LYS A 78 -0.84 2.60 4.09
N LEU A 79 -1.94 3.18 3.66
CA LEU A 79 -2.08 3.66 2.28
C LEU A 79 -2.12 5.17 2.25
N THR A 80 -1.57 5.76 1.18
CA THR A 80 -1.65 7.19 0.98
C THR A 80 -1.73 7.51 -0.51
N GLY A 81 -2.17 8.71 -0.81
CA GLY A 81 -2.15 9.22 -2.18
C GLY A 81 -3.24 8.66 -3.09
N LEU A 82 -4.34 8.18 -2.53
CA LEU A 82 -5.42 7.60 -3.34
C LEU A 82 -6.10 8.65 -4.20
N ASN A 83 -6.28 8.36 -5.49
CA ASN A 83 -7.11 9.22 -6.32
C ASN A 83 -8.58 8.92 -6.04
N GLN A 84 -9.47 9.74 -6.59
CA GLN A 84 -10.89 9.61 -6.29
C GLN A 84 -11.46 8.27 -6.74
N ARG A 85 -11.01 7.77 -7.89
CA ARG A 85 -11.47 6.47 -8.40
C ARG A 85 -11.16 5.34 -7.42
N ILE A 86 -9.96 5.33 -6.87
CA ILE A 86 -9.56 4.30 -5.91
C ILE A 86 -10.31 4.48 -4.60
N LYS A 87 -10.49 5.73 -4.15
CA LYS A 87 -11.28 5.98 -2.95
C LYS A 87 -12.70 5.44 -3.11
N ASP A 88 -13.29 5.67 -4.27
CA ASP A 88 -14.65 5.19 -4.53
C ASP A 88 -14.73 3.67 -4.48
N VAL A 89 -13.73 2.99 -5.04
CA VAL A 89 -13.70 1.53 -5.04
C VAL A 89 -13.62 1.01 -3.60
N LEU A 90 -12.79 1.62 -2.76
CA LEU A 90 -12.68 1.21 -1.37
C LEU A 90 -13.98 1.47 -0.61
N GLN A 91 -14.67 2.56 -0.94
CA GLN A 91 -15.93 2.91 -0.31
C GLN A 91 -17.02 1.89 -0.67
N ILE A 92 -17.14 1.59 -1.96
CA ILE A 92 -18.16 0.68 -2.47
C ILE A 92 -17.95 -0.74 -1.92
N THR A 93 -16.71 -1.16 -1.82
CA THR A 93 -16.38 -2.50 -1.31
C THR A 93 -16.30 -2.55 0.20
N LYS A 94 -16.43 -1.40 0.88
CA LYS A 94 -16.33 -1.26 2.33
C LYS A 94 -14.94 -1.56 2.87
N LEU A 95 -13.95 -1.61 2.01
CA LEU A 95 -12.58 -1.88 2.41
C LEU A 95 -11.91 -0.65 3.03
N VAL A 96 -12.58 0.50 2.94
CA VAL A 96 -12.10 1.69 3.63
C VAL A 96 -12.02 1.48 5.16
N THR A 97 -12.77 0.52 5.69
CA THR A 97 -12.72 0.19 7.11
C THR A 97 -11.60 -0.80 7.44
N VAL A 98 -11.02 -1.43 6.42
CA VAL A 98 -9.92 -2.39 6.60
C VAL A 98 -8.57 -1.68 6.60
N PHE A 99 -8.38 -0.78 5.63
CA PHE A 99 -7.11 -0.08 5.46
C PHE A 99 -7.09 1.23 6.22
N GLU A 100 -5.92 1.60 6.73
CA GLU A 100 -5.70 2.94 7.25
C GLU A 100 -5.20 3.79 6.09
N VAL A 101 -5.98 4.81 5.75
CA VAL A 101 -5.72 5.65 4.59
C VAL A 101 -5.45 7.08 5.05
N TYR A 102 -4.39 7.67 4.52
CA TYR A 102 -4.01 9.04 4.85
C TYR A 102 -3.89 9.86 3.56
N ASP A 103 -4.19 11.15 3.66
CA ASP A 103 -4.14 12.02 2.49
C ASP A 103 -2.72 12.24 2.01
N THR A 104 -1.76 12.30 2.94
CA THR A 104 -0.37 12.56 2.59
C THR A 104 0.56 11.53 3.21
N GLU A 105 1.72 11.39 2.59
CA GLU A 105 2.77 10.52 3.10
C GLU A 105 3.19 10.94 4.51
N GLN A 106 3.31 12.25 4.74
CA GLN A 106 3.72 12.74 6.04
C GLN A 106 2.73 12.35 7.14
N GLN A 107 1.44 12.42 6.85
CA GLN A 107 0.43 12.00 7.81
C GLN A 107 0.55 10.52 8.13
N ALA A 108 0.83 9.70 7.12
CA ALA A 108 0.98 8.27 7.31
C ALA A 108 2.22 7.96 8.15
N ILE A 109 3.33 8.66 7.88
CA ILE A 109 4.56 8.49 8.66
C ILE A 109 4.31 8.86 10.12
N THR A 110 3.66 9.99 10.34
CA THR A 110 3.33 10.45 11.70
C THR A 110 2.46 9.44 12.43
N ALA A 111 1.52 8.81 11.73
CA ALA A 111 0.62 7.82 12.32
C ALA A 111 1.39 6.59 12.82
N PHE A 112 2.55 6.32 12.26
CA PHE A 112 3.42 5.25 12.77
C PHE A 112 4.21 5.70 14.00
N GLY A 113 4.07 6.95 14.40
CA GLY A 113 4.85 7.51 15.50
C GLY A 113 6.27 7.87 15.10
N GLY A 114 6.58 7.80 13.82
CA GLY A 114 7.93 8.04 13.34
C GLY A 114 8.39 9.46 13.49
N GLY A 115 7.46 10.40 13.47
CA GLY A 115 7.80 11.80 13.66
C GLY A 115 7.62 12.28 15.08
N HIS A 116 7.24 11.38 15.97
CA HIS A 116 6.86 11.73 17.34
C HIS A 116 7.96 11.32 18.27
N LYS A 117 8.12 11.87 19.13
CA LYS A 117 9.04 11.34 19.98
C LYS A 117 8.66 11.29 21.27
#